data_a61b93c2914d8fe6961bd6624f7cbca9
#
_entry.id   a61b93c2914d8fe6961bd6624f7cbca9
#
_cell.length_a   1.000
_cell.length_b   1.000
_cell.length_c   1.000
_cell.angle_alpha   90.00
_cell.angle_beta   90.00
_cell.angle_gamma   90.00
#
_symmetry.space_group_name_H-M   'P 1'
#
loop_
_entity.id
_entity.type
_entity.pdbx_description
1 polymer ?
#
loop_
_entity_poly.entity_id
_entity_poly.type
_entity_poly.pdbx_seq_one_letter_code
_entity_poly.pdbx_strand_id
1 'polypeptide(L)'
;MGGAIGMTERNGTFVLGLGAQKAGSSWLHAQLNRRRDAEFGFLKEYHIHDALTLPEAGFSNRRQRSLIKPRTWRRQRFIAQPQRYFDYFASLLRRPGIQLTGDITPSYSALKPETLRKIQAGFAEREIPIRPIFLMRDPIERIISYQRMQLRKQNQLNRKTEVEALRQLCIERPVRVMLRSDYGHTLMALTEVFEPNECFIDLYERLFTPASWKHLCDVLKVPYEEPDWGQQVNVSRTDTSIPDEILAELGDWQAPTMAAVRQTMGHLDLAQLWPLAHRWCTDFS
;
A
#
# COMPACT_ATOMS: atom_id res chain seq x y z
N MET A 1 23.75 13.45 43.55
CA MET A 1 22.61 12.55 43.28
C MET A 1 22.02 12.93 41.92
N GLY A 2 22.50 12.28 40.88
CA GLY A 2 22.01 12.51 39.52
C GLY A 2 20.84 11.56 39.24
N GLY A 3 19.64 12.13 39.14
CA GLY A 3 18.47 11.39 38.74
C GLY A 3 18.60 10.96 37.27
N ALA A 4 18.74 9.67 37.03
CA ALA A 4 18.53 9.09 35.73
C ALA A 4 17.05 9.31 35.34
N ILE A 5 16.81 10.25 34.44
CA ILE A 5 15.52 10.39 33.77
C ILE A 5 15.35 9.09 33.01
N GLY A 6 14.46 8.22 33.49
CA GLY A 6 14.10 6.99 32.85
C GLY A 6 13.58 7.32 31.44
N MET A 7 14.38 7.01 30.43
CA MET A 7 13.87 6.84 29.08
C MET A 7 12.87 5.67 29.17
N THR A 8 11.57 6.01 29.18
CA THR A 8 10.54 5.02 28.86
C THR A 8 10.93 4.40 27.53
N GLU A 9 11.34 3.13 27.56
CA GLU A 9 11.57 2.36 26.34
C GLU A 9 10.30 2.51 25.49
N ARG A 10 10.41 3.29 24.42
CA ARG A 10 9.29 3.42 23.48
C ARG A 10 9.15 2.06 22.81
N ASN A 11 8.06 1.38 23.08
CA ASN A 11 7.67 0.23 22.28
C ASN A 11 7.69 0.67 20.82
N GLY A 12 8.42 -0.07 19.98
CA GLY A 12 8.61 0.30 18.58
C GLY A 12 7.27 0.36 17.82
N THR A 13 7.31 0.77 16.57
CA THR A 13 6.13 1.04 15.74
C THR A 13 5.89 -0.07 14.71
N PHE A 14 4.62 -0.45 14.51
CA PHE A 14 4.21 -1.32 13.41
C PHE A 14 3.68 -0.50 12.24
N VAL A 15 4.27 -0.67 11.06
CA VAL A 15 3.83 -0.08 9.79
C VAL A 15 2.79 -0.98 9.14
N LEU A 16 1.59 -0.47 8.94
CA LEU A 16 0.53 -1.13 8.17
C LEU A 16 0.42 -0.47 6.78
N GLY A 17 1.11 -1.03 5.79
CA GLY A 17 1.07 -0.51 4.42
C GLY A 17 -0.12 -1.04 3.63
N LEU A 18 -1.15 -0.19 3.41
CA LEU A 18 -2.37 -0.57 2.73
C LEU A 18 -2.29 -0.50 1.19
N GLY A 19 -1.29 0.14 0.66
CA GLY A 19 -1.14 0.31 -0.81
C GLY A 19 -1.04 1.79 -1.18
N ALA A 20 -1.54 2.19 -2.36
CA ALA A 20 -2.22 1.36 -3.35
C ALA A 20 -1.20 0.50 -4.14
N GLN A 21 -1.71 -0.53 -4.80
CA GLN A 21 -0.87 -1.30 -5.71
C GLN A 21 -0.40 -0.42 -6.88
N LYS A 22 0.89 -0.45 -7.21
CA LYS A 22 1.54 0.38 -8.24
C LYS A 22 1.73 1.86 -7.86
N ALA A 23 1.60 2.21 -6.59
CA ALA A 23 1.83 3.53 -6.02
C ALA A 23 3.09 3.59 -5.13
N GLY A 24 4.20 2.95 -5.52
CA GLY A 24 5.49 3.09 -4.85
C GLY A 24 5.75 2.21 -3.63
N SER A 25 4.83 1.35 -3.22
CA SER A 25 4.95 0.50 -2.02
C SER A 25 6.22 -0.39 -1.98
N SER A 26 6.79 -0.72 -3.13
CA SER A 26 8.04 -1.51 -3.19
C SER A 26 9.26 -0.64 -2.91
N TRP A 27 9.29 0.58 -3.40
CA TRP A 27 10.33 1.55 -3.07
C TRP A 27 10.27 1.92 -1.59
N LEU A 28 9.08 2.27 -1.10
CA LEU A 28 8.85 2.55 0.31
C LEU A 28 9.39 1.43 1.22
N HIS A 29 9.00 0.19 0.94
CA HIS A 29 9.50 -0.96 1.70
C HIS A 29 11.03 -1.08 1.64
N ALA A 30 11.63 -0.89 0.45
CA ALA A 30 13.07 -0.97 0.29
C ALA A 30 13.79 0.09 1.13
N GLN A 31 13.29 1.34 1.15
CA GLN A 31 13.88 2.42 1.94
C GLN A 31 13.73 2.19 3.44
N LEU A 32 12.54 1.81 3.91
CA LEU A 32 12.30 1.53 5.32
C LEU A 32 13.13 0.33 5.81
N ASN A 33 13.24 -0.73 4.99
CA ASN A 33 13.98 -1.94 5.34
C ASN A 33 15.51 -1.78 5.29
N ARG A 34 16.04 -0.65 4.74
CA ARG A 34 17.47 -0.30 4.79
C ARG A 34 17.90 0.28 6.13
N ARG A 35 16.96 0.81 6.90
CA ARG A 35 17.24 1.43 8.19
C ARG A 35 17.83 0.39 9.14
N ARG A 36 18.79 0.83 9.97
CA ARG A 36 19.41 -0.05 10.97
C ARG A 36 18.47 -0.36 12.13
N ASP A 37 17.50 0.51 12.35
CA ASP A 37 16.49 0.39 13.41
C ASP A 37 15.18 -0.28 12.92
N ALA A 38 15.19 -0.92 11.74
CA ALA A 38 14.01 -1.54 11.14
C ALA A 38 14.21 -3.02 10.78
N GLU A 39 13.17 -3.83 10.99
CA GLU A 39 13.16 -5.26 10.62
C GLU A 39 11.76 -5.65 10.11
N PHE A 40 11.60 -5.84 8.80
CA PHE A 40 10.32 -6.19 8.17
C PHE A 40 10.10 -7.71 8.04
N GLY A 41 11.03 -8.51 8.52
CA GLY A 41 10.90 -9.95 8.58
C GLY A 41 11.14 -10.66 7.25
N PHE A 42 10.44 -11.78 7.02
CA PHE A 42 10.77 -12.71 5.92
C PHE A 42 9.96 -12.47 4.62
N LEU A 43 8.97 -11.59 4.63
CA LEU A 43 8.16 -11.21 3.46
C LEU A 43 7.95 -9.70 3.44
N LYS A 44 7.88 -9.12 2.24
CA LYS A 44 7.38 -7.76 2.05
C LYS A 44 5.86 -7.71 2.22
N GLU A 45 5.15 -8.64 1.58
CA GLU A 45 3.69 -8.73 1.54
C GLU A 45 3.26 -10.04 2.20
N TYR A 46 2.67 -9.97 3.37
CA TYR A 46 2.27 -11.15 4.12
C TYR A 46 0.94 -11.73 3.66
N HIS A 47 0.03 -10.90 3.17
CA HIS A 47 -1.29 -11.36 2.69
C HIS A 47 -2.02 -12.23 3.73
N ILE A 48 -2.15 -11.77 4.96
CA ILE A 48 -2.85 -12.48 6.03
C ILE A 48 -4.30 -12.02 6.11
N HIS A 49 -4.51 -10.72 6.30
CA HIS A 49 -5.83 -10.16 6.56
C HIS A 49 -6.73 -10.19 5.32
N ASP A 50 -6.19 -9.91 4.14
CA ASP A 50 -6.91 -10.07 2.87
C ASP A 50 -7.25 -11.54 2.56
N ALA A 51 -6.37 -12.48 2.92
CA ALA A 51 -6.65 -13.90 2.77
C ALA A 51 -7.78 -14.40 3.70
N LEU A 52 -7.90 -13.78 4.88
CA LEU A 52 -8.92 -14.13 5.87
C LEU A 52 -10.29 -13.49 5.60
N THR A 53 -10.30 -12.27 5.04
CA THR A 53 -11.51 -11.45 4.99
C THR A 53 -12.00 -11.11 3.58
N LEU A 54 -11.19 -11.37 2.54
CA LEU A 54 -11.50 -11.08 1.14
C LEU A 54 -11.21 -12.30 0.22
N PRO A 55 -11.72 -13.50 0.54
CA PRO A 55 -11.42 -14.70 -0.25
C PRO A 55 -11.95 -14.59 -1.70
N GLU A 56 -13.08 -13.89 -1.92
CA GLU A 56 -13.70 -13.65 -3.22
C GLU A 56 -12.85 -12.80 -4.14
N ALA A 57 -12.00 -11.93 -3.60
CA ALA A 57 -11.10 -11.11 -4.38
C ALA A 57 -9.90 -11.89 -4.95
N GLY A 58 -9.74 -13.16 -4.56
CA GLY A 58 -8.67 -14.03 -5.03
C GLY A 58 -7.26 -13.59 -4.64
N PHE A 59 -7.13 -12.71 -3.63
CA PHE A 59 -5.81 -12.24 -3.16
C PHE A 59 -4.99 -13.37 -2.55
N SER A 60 -5.67 -14.39 -2.00
CA SER A 60 -5.04 -15.55 -1.34
C SER A 60 -4.75 -16.72 -2.28
N ASN A 61 -5.25 -16.72 -3.53
CA ASN A 61 -5.13 -17.84 -4.49
C ASN A 61 -3.70 -18.12 -4.98
N ARG A 62 -2.68 -17.70 -4.25
CA ARG A 62 -1.37 -18.35 -4.26
C ARG A 62 -1.42 -19.67 -3.49
N ARG A 63 -2.53 -20.41 -3.69
CA ARG A 63 -2.64 -21.77 -3.20
C ARG A 63 -1.52 -22.60 -3.78
N GLN A 64 -0.72 -23.21 -2.86
CA GLN A 64 -0.08 -24.52 -3.09
C GLN A 64 1.06 -24.65 -4.10
N ARG A 65 1.73 -23.59 -4.56
CA ARG A 65 3.03 -23.83 -5.20
C ARG A 65 4.11 -23.87 -4.13
N SER A 66 4.29 -25.10 -3.60
CA SER A 66 5.35 -25.51 -2.68
C SER A 66 5.08 -25.25 -1.18
N LEU A 67 4.39 -26.19 -0.55
CA LEU A 67 4.42 -26.45 0.93
C LEU A 67 5.87 -26.70 1.45
N ILE A 68 6.81 -26.90 0.54
CA ILE A 68 8.23 -27.16 0.82
C ILE A 68 9.00 -25.90 1.22
N LYS A 69 8.47 -24.67 0.93
CA LYS A 69 9.18 -23.44 1.28
C LYS A 69 8.85 -22.99 2.70
N PRO A 70 9.83 -22.85 3.61
CA PRO A 70 9.63 -22.45 5.01
C PRO A 70 8.80 -21.17 5.17
N ARG A 71 8.99 -20.19 4.25
CA ARG A 71 8.22 -18.92 4.23
C ARG A 71 6.73 -19.15 3.99
N THR A 72 6.37 -20.08 3.09
CA THR A 72 4.97 -20.41 2.80
C THR A 72 4.31 -21.07 4.00
N TRP A 73 5.00 -22.01 4.64
CA TRP A 73 4.51 -22.68 5.83
C TRP A 73 4.31 -21.72 7.01
N ARG A 74 5.26 -20.82 7.28
CA ARG A 74 5.11 -19.80 8.34
C ARG A 74 3.91 -18.90 8.07
N ARG A 75 3.71 -18.45 6.82
CA ARG A 75 2.55 -17.65 6.42
C ARG A 75 1.23 -18.43 6.66
N GLN A 76 1.15 -19.70 6.29
CA GLN A 76 -0.04 -20.52 6.52
C GLN A 76 -0.37 -20.66 8.02
N ARG A 77 0.65 -20.73 8.87
CA ARG A 77 0.44 -20.72 10.33
C ARG A 77 -0.14 -19.40 10.83
N PHE A 78 0.22 -18.26 10.23
CA PHE A 78 -0.38 -16.98 10.59
C PHE A 78 -1.86 -16.90 10.16
N ILE A 79 -2.21 -17.47 9.01
CA ILE A 79 -3.61 -17.55 8.55
C ILE A 79 -4.42 -18.47 9.47
N ALA A 80 -3.88 -19.63 9.84
CA ALA A 80 -4.56 -20.58 10.72
C ALA A 80 -4.68 -20.10 12.17
N GLN A 81 -3.71 -19.30 12.62
CA GLN A 81 -3.62 -18.78 13.99
C GLN A 81 -3.19 -17.30 13.94
N PRO A 82 -4.14 -16.35 13.75
CA PRO A 82 -3.83 -14.93 13.54
C PRO A 82 -3.00 -14.29 14.66
N GLN A 83 -3.13 -14.75 15.90
CA GLN A 83 -2.32 -14.24 17.01
C GLN A 83 -0.81 -14.41 16.78
N ARG A 84 -0.40 -15.47 16.09
CA ARG A 84 1.01 -15.68 15.73
C ARG A 84 1.59 -14.63 14.81
N TYR A 85 0.75 -13.95 14.01
CA TYR A 85 1.16 -12.81 13.19
C TYR A 85 1.56 -11.63 14.09
N PHE A 86 0.73 -11.28 15.05
CA PHE A 86 1.02 -10.19 15.99
C PHE A 86 2.24 -10.53 16.88
N ASP A 87 2.32 -11.74 17.42
CA ASP A 87 3.45 -12.21 18.23
C ASP A 87 4.77 -12.17 17.46
N TYR A 88 4.71 -12.50 16.18
CA TYR A 88 5.89 -12.46 15.31
C TYR A 88 6.44 -11.04 15.19
N PHE A 89 5.63 -10.05 14.86
CA PHE A 89 6.08 -8.68 14.75
C PHE A 89 6.48 -8.08 16.11
N ALA A 90 5.78 -8.41 17.17
CA ALA A 90 6.19 -8.07 18.53
C ALA A 90 7.58 -8.65 18.86
N SER A 91 7.89 -9.87 18.40
CA SER A 91 9.22 -10.47 18.60
C SER A 91 10.33 -9.77 17.82
N LEU A 92 10.02 -9.17 16.68
CA LEU A 92 11.00 -8.36 15.93
C LEU A 92 11.32 -7.07 16.66
N LEU A 93 10.32 -6.35 17.19
CA LEU A 93 10.49 -5.12 17.93
C LEU A 93 11.24 -5.32 19.27
N ARG A 94 11.17 -6.52 19.85
CA ARG A 94 11.97 -6.84 21.06
C ARG A 94 13.46 -7.06 20.79
N ARG A 95 13.89 -7.09 19.53
CA ARG A 95 15.33 -7.20 19.21
C ARG A 95 16.05 -5.90 19.55
N PRO A 96 17.27 -5.94 20.08
CA PRO A 96 18.04 -4.72 20.41
C PRO A 96 18.16 -3.78 19.23
N GLY A 97 17.81 -2.51 19.44
CA GLY A 97 17.93 -1.45 18.44
C GLY A 97 16.82 -1.40 17.39
N ILE A 98 15.87 -2.34 17.35
CA ILE A 98 14.76 -2.32 16.39
C ILE A 98 13.61 -1.49 16.96
N GLN A 99 13.22 -0.46 16.21
CA GLN A 99 12.13 0.46 16.52
C GLN A 99 11.00 0.41 15.50
N LEU A 100 11.23 -0.19 14.33
CA LEU A 100 10.28 -0.22 13.24
C LEU A 100 10.15 -1.63 12.67
N THR A 101 8.92 -2.08 12.51
CA THR A 101 8.56 -3.32 11.79
C THR A 101 7.30 -3.10 10.98
N GLY A 102 6.92 -4.04 10.12
CA GLY A 102 5.65 -3.87 9.41
C GLY A 102 5.35 -4.88 8.32
N ASP A 103 4.16 -4.73 7.77
CA ASP A 103 3.62 -5.48 6.64
C ASP A 103 3.11 -4.49 5.59
N ILE A 104 3.73 -4.47 4.41
CA ILE A 104 3.33 -3.59 3.32
C ILE A 104 2.68 -4.42 2.22
N THR A 105 1.41 -4.71 2.41
CA THR A 105 0.58 -5.53 1.51
C THR A 105 -0.45 -4.66 0.79
N PRO A 106 -0.25 -4.31 -0.49
CA PRO A 106 -1.11 -3.36 -1.20
C PRO A 106 -2.58 -3.77 -1.38
N SER A 107 -2.95 -5.01 -1.16
CA SER A 107 -4.33 -5.46 -1.16
C SER A 107 -5.08 -5.14 0.13
N TYR A 108 -4.38 -4.69 1.17
CA TYR A 108 -5.01 -4.22 2.40
C TYR A 108 -5.80 -2.93 2.21
N SER A 109 -5.63 -2.21 1.08
CA SER A 109 -6.51 -1.11 0.70
C SER A 109 -7.99 -1.51 0.62
N ALA A 110 -8.29 -2.78 0.37
CA ALA A 110 -9.67 -3.29 0.30
C ALA A 110 -10.21 -3.79 1.65
N LEU A 111 -9.45 -3.70 2.74
CA LEU A 111 -9.91 -4.14 4.07
C LEU A 111 -11.02 -3.21 4.58
N LYS A 112 -12.02 -3.84 5.20
CA LYS A 112 -13.11 -3.13 5.86
C LYS A 112 -12.66 -2.56 7.21
N PRO A 113 -13.35 -1.52 7.74
CA PRO A 113 -13.05 -0.94 9.05
C PRO A 113 -12.98 -1.97 10.18
N GLU A 114 -13.86 -2.97 10.19
CA GLU A 114 -13.89 -4.00 11.22
C GLU A 114 -12.60 -4.85 11.22
N THR A 115 -12.02 -5.09 10.03
CA THR A 115 -10.75 -5.81 9.93
C THR A 115 -9.60 -4.93 10.41
N LEU A 116 -9.60 -3.64 10.07
CA LEU A 116 -8.59 -2.69 10.57
C LEU A 116 -8.65 -2.55 12.10
N ARG A 117 -9.86 -2.48 12.71
CA ARG A 117 -10.02 -2.49 14.18
C ARG A 117 -9.45 -3.77 14.81
N LYS A 118 -9.67 -4.94 14.20
CA LYS A 118 -9.09 -6.20 14.69
C LYS A 118 -7.56 -6.20 14.63
N ILE A 119 -6.99 -5.61 13.58
CA ILE A 119 -5.52 -5.46 13.47
C ILE A 119 -5.02 -4.49 14.55
N GLN A 120 -5.69 -3.36 14.74
CA GLN A 120 -5.36 -2.38 15.76
C GLN A 120 -5.40 -3.00 17.17
N ALA A 121 -6.49 -3.71 17.51
CA ALA A 121 -6.64 -4.38 18.79
C ALA A 121 -5.55 -5.44 19.03
N GLY A 122 -5.22 -6.25 18.00
CA GLY A 122 -4.21 -7.29 18.13
C GLY A 122 -2.80 -6.75 18.42
N PHE A 123 -2.45 -5.56 17.93
CA PHE A 123 -1.21 -4.89 18.30
C PHE A 123 -1.31 -4.11 19.60
N ALA A 124 -2.49 -3.52 19.91
CA ALA A 124 -2.73 -2.83 21.18
C ALA A 124 -2.59 -3.77 22.40
N GLU A 125 -3.02 -5.04 22.29
CA GLU A 125 -2.79 -6.08 23.31
C GLU A 125 -1.29 -6.30 23.61
N ARG A 126 -0.40 -5.83 22.73
CA ARG A 126 1.07 -5.92 22.83
C ARG A 126 1.73 -4.57 23.05
N GLU A 127 0.92 -3.55 23.32
CA GLU A 127 1.37 -2.16 23.50
C GLU A 127 2.16 -1.61 22.29
N ILE A 128 1.87 -2.09 21.07
CA ILE A 128 2.55 -1.68 19.83
C ILE A 128 1.65 -0.72 19.06
N PRO A 129 2.06 0.55 18.90
CA PRO A 129 1.34 1.51 18.07
C PRO A 129 1.41 1.13 16.59
N ILE A 130 0.27 1.26 15.90
CA ILE A 130 0.19 1.08 14.45
C ILE A 130 0.30 2.44 13.76
N ARG A 131 0.97 2.47 12.61
CA ARG A 131 1.01 3.61 11.70
C ARG A 131 0.62 3.15 10.30
N PRO A 132 -0.63 3.40 9.90
CA PRO A 132 -1.09 3.11 8.54
C PRO A 132 -0.38 3.99 7.52
N ILE A 133 -0.05 3.40 6.37
CA ILE A 133 0.48 4.11 5.21
C ILE A 133 -0.40 3.81 4.01
N PHE A 134 -0.92 4.85 3.39
CA PHE A 134 -1.66 4.75 2.15
C PHE A 134 -1.13 5.74 1.11
N LEU A 135 -0.53 5.21 0.06
CA LEU A 135 -0.01 5.97 -1.07
C LEU A 135 -0.97 5.84 -2.25
N MET A 136 -1.48 6.94 -2.74
CA MET A 136 -2.31 6.99 -3.94
C MET A 136 -1.48 7.42 -5.15
N ARG A 137 -1.89 7.02 -6.32
CA ARG A 137 -1.33 7.44 -7.61
C ARG A 137 -2.48 7.80 -8.53
N ASP A 138 -2.22 8.62 -9.56
CA ASP A 138 -3.21 8.83 -10.62
C ASP A 138 -3.92 7.51 -10.93
N PRO A 139 -5.24 7.40 -10.68
CA PRO A 139 -5.94 6.12 -10.73
C PRO A 139 -5.95 5.50 -12.13
N ILE A 140 -5.92 6.30 -13.19
CA ILE A 140 -5.80 5.81 -14.57
C ILE A 140 -4.39 5.25 -14.80
N GLU A 141 -3.35 6.00 -14.44
CA GLU A 141 -1.97 5.50 -14.54
C GLU A 141 -1.72 4.25 -13.70
N ARG A 142 -2.34 4.15 -12.54
CA ARG A 142 -2.25 2.97 -11.69
C ARG A 142 -2.79 1.73 -12.41
N ILE A 143 -3.95 1.84 -13.08
CA ILE A 143 -4.55 0.73 -13.84
C ILE A 143 -3.66 0.34 -15.02
N ILE A 144 -3.18 1.32 -15.78
CA ILE A 144 -2.25 1.08 -16.90
C ILE A 144 -0.98 0.37 -16.39
N SER A 145 -0.39 0.86 -15.29
CA SER A 145 0.79 0.26 -14.68
C SER A 145 0.53 -1.17 -14.16
N TYR A 146 -0.67 -1.45 -13.66
CA TYR A 146 -1.08 -2.80 -13.27
C TYR A 146 -1.14 -3.72 -14.49
N GLN A 147 -1.77 -3.30 -15.59
CA GLN A 147 -1.91 -4.11 -16.80
C GLN A 147 -0.54 -4.39 -17.44
N ARG A 148 0.33 -3.40 -17.53
CA ARG A 148 1.72 -3.56 -17.96
C ARG A 148 2.49 -4.59 -17.12
N MET A 149 2.27 -4.58 -15.80
CA MET A 149 2.87 -5.57 -14.92
C MET A 149 2.37 -6.99 -15.20
N GLN A 150 1.10 -7.17 -15.50
CA GLN A 150 0.54 -8.49 -15.85
C GLN A 150 1.10 -9.00 -17.17
N LEU A 151 1.12 -8.16 -18.21
CA LEU A 151 1.67 -8.52 -19.53
C LEU A 151 3.17 -8.87 -19.46
N ARG A 152 3.95 -8.13 -18.68
CA ARG A 152 5.38 -8.47 -18.46
C ARG A 152 5.57 -9.83 -17.80
N LYS A 153 4.74 -10.19 -16.83
CA LYS A 153 4.80 -11.52 -16.21
C LYS A 153 4.51 -12.66 -17.18
N GLN A 154 3.80 -12.36 -18.27
CA GLN A 154 3.45 -13.29 -19.34
C GLN A 154 4.41 -13.20 -20.53
N ASN A 155 5.41 -12.30 -20.49
CA ASN A 155 6.28 -11.96 -21.62
C ASN A 155 5.51 -11.48 -22.87
N GLN A 156 4.38 -10.80 -22.66
CA GLN A 156 3.45 -10.37 -23.73
C GLN A 156 3.34 -8.84 -23.86
N LEU A 157 4.20 -8.07 -23.17
CA LEU A 157 4.11 -6.61 -23.21
C LEU A 157 4.59 -6.06 -24.56
N ASN A 158 3.66 -5.60 -25.37
CA ASN A 158 3.86 -4.77 -26.55
C ASN A 158 2.64 -3.86 -26.74
N ARG A 159 2.71 -2.88 -27.65
CA ARG A 159 1.64 -1.90 -27.85
C ARG A 159 0.27 -2.52 -28.15
N LYS A 160 0.23 -3.51 -29.06
CA LYS A 160 -1.04 -4.16 -29.47
C LYS A 160 -1.68 -4.89 -28.31
N THR A 161 -0.91 -5.71 -27.60
CA THR A 161 -1.41 -6.48 -26.45
C THR A 161 -1.77 -5.58 -25.27
N GLU A 162 -1.08 -4.44 -25.09
CA GLU A 162 -1.41 -3.49 -24.04
C GLU A 162 -2.77 -2.84 -24.28
N VAL A 163 -3.03 -2.33 -25.48
CA VAL A 163 -4.29 -1.71 -25.87
C VAL A 163 -5.46 -2.69 -25.76
N GLU A 164 -5.28 -3.91 -26.27
CA GLU A 164 -6.32 -4.96 -26.21
C GLU A 164 -6.61 -5.38 -24.77
N ALA A 165 -5.58 -5.56 -23.96
CA ALA A 165 -5.73 -5.95 -22.56
C ALA A 165 -6.37 -4.84 -21.69
N LEU A 166 -6.13 -3.56 -22.00
CA LEU A 166 -6.81 -2.44 -21.34
C LEU A 166 -8.28 -2.38 -21.75
N ARG A 167 -8.61 -2.57 -23.06
CA ARG A 167 -9.99 -2.63 -23.54
C ARG A 167 -10.75 -3.76 -22.83
N GLN A 168 -10.16 -4.94 -22.77
CA GLN A 168 -10.78 -6.08 -22.07
C GLN A 168 -10.95 -5.79 -20.57
N LEU A 169 -10.00 -5.12 -19.95
CA LEU A 169 -10.08 -4.72 -18.55
C LEU A 169 -11.23 -3.74 -18.26
N CYS A 170 -11.49 -2.80 -19.17
CA CYS A 170 -12.63 -1.86 -19.07
C CYS A 170 -13.96 -2.60 -19.14
N ILE A 171 -14.06 -3.64 -20.00
CA ILE A 171 -15.27 -4.47 -20.14
C ILE A 171 -15.48 -5.35 -18.90
N GLU A 172 -14.46 -6.08 -18.48
CA GLU A 172 -14.57 -7.10 -17.43
C GLU A 172 -14.65 -6.51 -16.02
N ARG A 173 -13.97 -5.40 -15.76
CA ARG A 173 -13.83 -4.73 -14.43
C ARG A 173 -13.64 -5.74 -13.29
N PRO A 174 -12.55 -6.53 -13.28
CA PRO A 174 -12.37 -7.61 -12.32
C PRO A 174 -12.40 -7.09 -10.87
N VAL A 175 -13.14 -7.74 -9.98
CA VAL A 175 -13.35 -7.35 -8.58
C VAL A 175 -12.04 -6.97 -7.88
N ARG A 176 -10.99 -7.78 -8.06
CA ARG A 176 -9.67 -7.50 -7.44
C ARG A 176 -9.02 -6.20 -7.93
N VAL A 177 -9.33 -5.73 -9.15
CA VAL A 177 -8.81 -4.46 -9.69
C VAL A 177 -9.66 -3.32 -9.17
N MET A 178 -10.97 -3.49 -9.14
CA MET A 178 -11.91 -2.53 -8.57
C MET A 178 -11.56 -2.21 -7.12
N LEU A 179 -11.48 -3.22 -6.26
CA LEU A 179 -11.18 -3.06 -4.84
C LEU A 179 -9.83 -2.35 -4.57
N ARG A 180 -8.83 -2.55 -5.43
CA ARG A 180 -7.53 -1.88 -5.30
C ARG A 180 -7.50 -0.48 -5.90
N SER A 181 -8.54 -0.08 -6.60
CA SER A 181 -8.69 1.24 -7.21
C SER A 181 -9.61 2.15 -6.41
N ASP A 182 -10.37 1.59 -5.48
CA ASP A 182 -11.32 2.32 -4.65
C ASP A 182 -10.59 3.03 -3.50
N TYR A 183 -10.04 4.20 -3.82
CA TYR A 183 -9.37 5.01 -2.79
C TYR A 183 -10.37 5.58 -1.79
N GLY A 184 -11.60 5.87 -2.21
CA GLY A 184 -12.66 6.36 -1.33
C GLY A 184 -12.94 5.39 -0.19
N HIS A 185 -13.10 4.10 -0.50
CA HIS A 185 -13.25 3.06 0.51
C HIS A 185 -12.06 3.03 1.49
N THR A 186 -10.82 3.09 0.97
CA THR A 186 -9.62 3.04 1.83
C THR A 186 -9.53 4.25 2.74
N LEU A 187 -9.77 5.46 2.20
CA LEU A 187 -9.74 6.71 2.96
C LEU A 187 -10.81 6.71 4.06
N MET A 188 -12.04 6.32 3.71
CA MET A 188 -13.13 6.20 4.69
C MET A 188 -12.77 5.19 5.79
N ALA A 189 -12.27 4.01 5.42
CA ALA A 189 -11.91 2.97 6.40
C ALA A 189 -10.79 3.43 7.34
N LEU A 190 -9.83 4.21 6.84
CA LEU A 190 -8.76 4.77 7.67
C LEU A 190 -9.28 5.83 8.63
N THR A 191 -10.10 6.77 8.18
CA THR A 191 -10.66 7.84 9.03
C THR A 191 -11.64 7.32 10.08
N GLU A 192 -12.27 6.17 9.86
CA GLU A 192 -13.16 5.53 10.82
C GLU A 192 -12.41 4.81 11.95
N VAL A 193 -11.15 4.44 11.74
CA VAL A 193 -10.42 3.56 12.68
C VAL A 193 -9.22 4.26 13.33
N PHE A 194 -8.58 5.17 12.63
CA PHE A 194 -7.33 5.80 13.08
C PHE A 194 -7.45 7.31 13.12
N GLU A 195 -6.73 7.93 14.04
CA GLU A 195 -6.61 9.38 14.08
C GLU A 195 -5.77 9.89 12.90
N PRO A 196 -6.07 11.09 12.36
CA PRO A 196 -5.35 11.63 11.20
C PRO A 196 -3.83 11.71 11.38
N ASN A 197 -3.35 12.03 12.58
CA ASN A 197 -1.93 12.12 12.91
C ASN A 197 -1.23 10.75 13.08
N GLU A 198 -1.97 9.66 13.05
CA GLU A 198 -1.45 8.30 13.06
C GLU A 198 -1.22 7.75 11.66
N CYS A 199 -1.82 8.37 10.63
CA CYS A 199 -1.80 7.91 9.27
C CYS A 199 -0.84 8.72 8.39
N PHE A 200 -0.07 8.03 7.55
CA PHE A 200 0.60 8.69 6.44
C PHE A 200 -0.20 8.44 5.16
N ILE A 201 -0.88 9.48 4.68
CA ILE A 201 -1.67 9.46 3.45
C ILE A 201 -1.06 10.49 2.51
N ASP A 202 -0.52 10.04 1.39
CA ASP A 202 0.10 10.95 0.41
C ASP A 202 -0.01 10.39 -1.02
N LEU A 203 0.45 11.17 -1.98
CA LEU A 203 0.47 10.79 -3.39
C LEU A 203 1.83 10.23 -3.77
N TYR A 204 1.82 9.23 -4.65
CA TYR A 204 3.03 8.63 -5.23
C TYR A 204 3.97 9.68 -5.84
N GLU A 205 3.40 10.67 -6.50
CA GLU A 205 4.13 11.75 -7.18
C GLU A 205 4.88 12.65 -6.20
N ARG A 206 4.46 12.70 -4.93
CA ARG A 206 5.09 13.47 -3.85
C ARG A 206 6.06 12.66 -3.00
N LEU A 207 5.91 11.34 -2.99
CA LEU A 207 6.69 10.42 -2.14
C LEU A 207 8.21 10.63 -2.27
N PHE A 208 8.67 11.01 -3.45
CA PHE A 208 10.10 11.19 -3.77
C PHE A 208 10.60 12.60 -3.49
N THR A 209 10.06 13.26 -2.46
CA THR A 209 10.50 14.58 -2.01
C THR A 209 10.95 14.54 -0.55
N PRO A 210 11.97 15.35 -0.17
CA PRO A 210 12.41 15.43 1.23
C PRO A 210 11.29 15.80 2.20
N ALA A 211 10.35 16.66 1.78
CA ALA A 211 9.22 17.09 2.61
C ALA A 211 8.26 15.93 2.94
N SER A 212 7.85 15.16 1.92
CA SER A 212 6.98 14.00 2.12
C SER A 212 7.69 12.90 2.94
N TRP A 213 8.97 12.65 2.65
CA TRP A 213 9.76 11.66 3.40
C TRP A 213 9.95 12.07 4.87
N LYS A 214 10.20 13.36 5.13
CA LYS A 214 10.27 13.87 6.51
C LYS A 214 8.94 13.67 7.24
N HIS A 215 7.83 14.03 6.61
CA HIS A 215 6.50 13.82 7.18
C HIS A 215 6.24 12.33 7.48
N LEU A 216 6.64 11.43 6.59
CA LEU A 216 6.57 9.99 6.84
C LEU A 216 7.36 9.60 8.10
N CYS A 217 8.61 10.05 8.24
CA CYS A 217 9.41 9.76 9.43
C CYS A 217 8.77 10.30 10.71
N ASP A 218 8.18 11.51 10.65
CA ASP A 218 7.49 12.12 11.78
C ASP A 218 6.24 11.31 12.19
N VAL A 219 5.45 10.81 11.24
CA VAL A 219 4.31 9.90 11.49
C VAL A 219 4.78 8.58 12.10
N LEU A 220 5.83 8.00 11.56
CA LEU A 220 6.40 6.72 12.04
C LEU A 220 7.13 6.85 13.38
N LYS A 221 7.36 8.07 13.86
CA LYS A 221 8.11 8.37 15.09
C LYS A 221 9.55 7.85 15.06
N VAL A 222 10.19 7.90 13.88
CA VAL A 222 11.58 7.52 13.68
C VAL A 222 12.42 8.74 13.25
N PRO A 223 13.73 8.76 13.54
CA PRO A 223 14.62 9.81 13.05
C PRO A 223 14.60 9.89 11.53
N TYR A 224 14.77 11.11 10.99
CA TYR A 224 14.97 11.28 9.56
C TYR A 224 16.30 10.63 9.14
N GLU A 225 16.23 9.75 8.16
CA GLU A 225 17.36 9.21 7.42
C GLU A 225 17.11 9.43 5.94
N GLU A 226 18.11 9.94 5.23
CA GLU A 226 18.03 10.19 3.80
C GLU A 226 17.79 8.88 3.03
N PRO A 227 16.71 8.76 2.26
CA PRO A 227 16.49 7.57 1.45
C PRO A 227 17.39 7.61 0.21
N ASP A 228 17.56 6.48 -0.43
CA ASP A 228 18.23 6.41 -1.72
C ASP A 228 17.28 6.89 -2.83
N TRP A 229 17.33 8.17 -3.14
CA TRP A 229 16.50 8.78 -4.20
C TRP A 229 16.79 8.20 -5.59
N GLY A 230 18.02 7.71 -5.82
CA GLY A 230 18.44 7.10 -7.08
C GLY A 230 17.92 5.67 -7.28
N GLN A 231 17.44 5.02 -6.22
CA GLN A 231 16.98 3.64 -6.30
C GLN A 231 15.70 3.52 -7.14
N GLN A 232 15.82 2.92 -8.31
CA GLN A 232 14.68 2.61 -9.17
C GLN A 232 14.09 1.25 -8.80
N VAL A 233 12.81 1.20 -8.46
CA VAL A 233 12.09 -0.04 -8.15
C VAL A 233 10.88 -0.19 -9.06
N ASN A 234 10.88 -1.21 -9.91
CA ASN A 234 9.77 -1.54 -10.81
C ASN A 234 9.34 -0.41 -11.76
N VAL A 235 10.28 0.34 -12.31
CA VAL A 235 10.00 1.38 -13.30
C VAL A 235 9.36 0.79 -14.55
N SER A 236 8.22 1.33 -14.94
CA SER A 236 7.42 0.87 -16.08
C SER A 236 7.14 2.04 -17.02
N ARG A 237 8.18 2.61 -17.60
CA ARG A 237 7.97 3.55 -18.70
C ARG A 237 7.95 2.77 -20.00
N THR A 238 6.85 2.87 -20.74
CA THR A 238 6.74 2.52 -22.15
C THR A 238 6.12 3.72 -22.85
N ASP A 239 6.73 4.17 -23.92
CA ASP A 239 6.27 5.28 -24.77
C ASP A 239 5.05 4.88 -25.65
N THR A 240 4.13 4.13 -25.10
CA THR A 240 2.91 3.76 -25.83
C THR A 240 1.80 4.75 -25.50
N SER A 241 1.33 5.50 -26.49
CA SER A 241 0.12 6.27 -26.38
C SER A 241 -1.08 5.32 -26.27
N ILE A 242 -1.82 5.44 -25.17
CA ILE A 242 -3.10 4.74 -24.99
C ILE A 242 -4.15 5.53 -25.76
N PRO A 243 -5.03 4.85 -26.56
CA PRO A 243 -6.12 5.51 -27.28
C PRO A 243 -7.07 6.28 -26.36
N ASP A 244 -7.53 7.43 -26.83
CA ASP A 244 -8.38 8.35 -26.05
C ASP A 244 -9.70 7.69 -25.61
N GLU A 245 -10.27 6.80 -26.44
CA GLU A 245 -11.48 6.05 -26.08
C GLU A 245 -11.29 5.16 -24.84
N ILE A 246 -10.12 4.53 -24.71
CA ILE A 246 -9.80 3.71 -23.52
C ILE A 246 -9.55 4.60 -22.29
N LEU A 247 -8.88 5.74 -22.48
CA LEU A 247 -8.67 6.71 -21.41
C LEU A 247 -9.98 7.28 -20.89
N ALA A 248 -10.95 7.55 -21.77
CA ALA A 248 -12.30 7.97 -21.40
C ALA A 248 -13.04 6.90 -20.58
N GLU A 249 -13.03 5.64 -21.03
CA GLU A 249 -13.64 4.52 -20.29
C GLU A 249 -12.99 4.31 -18.90
N LEU A 250 -11.67 4.43 -18.82
CA LEU A 250 -10.95 4.38 -17.53
C LEU A 250 -11.30 5.58 -16.66
N GLY A 251 -11.47 6.76 -17.25
CA GLY A 251 -11.89 7.99 -16.58
C GLY A 251 -13.27 7.84 -15.94
N ASP A 252 -14.26 7.38 -16.72
CA ASP A 252 -15.61 7.12 -16.22
C ASP A 252 -15.61 6.09 -15.09
N TRP A 253 -14.81 5.04 -15.23
CA TRP A 253 -14.65 4.05 -14.17
C TRP A 253 -14.04 4.64 -12.89
N GLN A 254 -13.08 5.55 -13.00
CA GLN A 254 -12.35 6.11 -11.86
C GLN A 254 -12.91 7.45 -11.36
N ALA A 255 -13.97 7.99 -11.96
CA ALA A 255 -14.58 9.25 -11.54
C ALA A 255 -14.99 9.26 -10.05
N PRO A 256 -15.63 8.20 -9.48
CA PRO A 256 -15.94 8.15 -8.05
C PRO A 256 -14.69 8.17 -7.17
N THR A 257 -13.62 7.49 -7.59
CA THR A 257 -12.32 7.50 -6.89
C THR A 257 -11.72 8.90 -6.89
N MET A 258 -11.75 9.60 -8.02
CA MET A 258 -11.24 10.96 -8.15
C MET A 258 -12.04 11.95 -7.28
N ALA A 259 -13.37 11.82 -7.25
CA ALA A 259 -14.24 12.64 -6.41
C ALA A 259 -13.89 12.48 -4.91
N ALA A 260 -13.73 11.25 -4.43
CA ALA A 260 -13.33 10.98 -3.04
C ALA A 260 -11.96 11.57 -2.69
N VAL A 261 -10.99 11.48 -3.62
CA VAL A 261 -9.66 12.06 -3.41
C VAL A 261 -9.70 13.58 -3.41
N ARG A 262 -10.50 14.21 -4.27
CA ARG A 262 -10.70 15.67 -4.24
C ARG A 262 -11.22 16.16 -2.90
N GLN A 263 -12.13 15.43 -2.28
CA GLN A 263 -12.65 15.77 -0.94
C GLN A 263 -11.56 15.72 0.14
N THR A 264 -10.66 14.75 0.08
CA THR A 264 -9.62 14.53 1.10
C THR A 264 -8.35 15.33 0.83
N MET A 265 -7.95 15.43 -0.43
CA MET A 265 -6.67 15.99 -0.88
C MET A 265 -6.85 17.25 -1.76
N GLY A 266 -8.01 17.90 -1.71
CA GLY A 266 -8.34 19.06 -2.53
C GLY A 266 -7.46 20.31 -2.30
N HIS A 267 -6.64 20.30 -1.25
CA HIS A 267 -5.61 21.32 -1.02
C HIS A 267 -4.38 21.14 -1.92
N LEU A 268 -4.26 20.03 -2.64
CA LEU A 268 -3.18 19.76 -3.59
C LEU A 268 -3.62 20.10 -5.04
N ASP A 269 -2.68 20.51 -5.86
CA ASP A 269 -2.89 20.70 -7.29
C ASP A 269 -2.96 19.33 -8.00
N LEU A 270 -4.14 18.69 -7.94
CA LEU A 270 -4.36 17.40 -8.59
C LEU A 270 -4.31 17.49 -10.12
N ALA A 271 -4.52 18.65 -10.71
CA ALA A 271 -4.38 18.84 -12.16
C ALA A 271 -2.92 18.63 -12.61
N GLN A 272 -1.99 19.15 -11.84
CA GLN A 272 -0.55 18.97 -12.08
C GLN A 272 -0.07 17.57 -11.70
N LEU A 273 -0.51 17.05 -10.57
CA LEU A 273 -0.03 15.76 -10.02
C LEU A 273 -0.62 14.54 -10.74
N TRP A 274 -1.89 14.62 -11.16
CA TRP A 274 -2.65 13.54 -11.79
C TRP A 274 -3.30 13.98 -13.11
N PRO A 275 -2.50 14.28 -14.12
CA PRO A 275 -2.99 14.89 -15.37
C PRO A 275 -3.95 13.98 -16.14
N LEU A 276 -3.79 12.65 -16.09
CA LEU A 276 -4.73 11.74 -16.76
C LEU A 276 -6.08 11.71 -16.04
N ALA A 277 -6.09 11.52 -14.74
CA ALA A 277 -7.33 11.51 -13.97
C ALA A 277 -8.02 12.89 -14.00
N HIS A 278 -7.26 13.98 -13.96
CA HIS A 278 -7.84 15.32 -14.07
C HIS A 278 -8.52 15.55 -15.43
N ARG A 279 -7.93 15.06 -16.51
CA ARG A 279 -8.47 15.22 -17.87
C ARG A 279 -9.68 14.31 -18.14
N TRP A 280 -9.64 13.07 -17.68
CA TRP A 280 -10.56 12.03 -18.11
C TRP A 280 -11.60 11.62 -17.06
N CYS A 281 -11.38 11.88 -15.76
CA CYS A 281 -12.42 11.69 -14.75
C CYS A 281 -13.29 12.95 -14.69
N THR A 282 -14.33 12.97 -15.51
CA THR A 282 -15.31 14.05 -15.47
C THR A 282 -16.18 13.93 -14.24
N ASP A 283 -16.49 15.06 -13.60
CA ASP A 283 -17.43 15.07 -12.49
C ASP A 283 -18.84 14.70 -13.03
N PHE A 284 -19.42 13.65 -12.50
CA PHE A 284 -20.85 13.46 -12.62
C PHE A 284 -21.50 14.58 -11.80
N SER A 285 -22.02 15.59 -12.49
CA SER A 285 -22.91 16.63 -11.97
C SER A 285 -24.26 16.03 -11.54
#